data_405015686bfb2d50e9a11dfd9d6a54d0
#
_entry.id   405015686bfb2d50e9a11dfd9d6a54d0
#
_cell.length_a   1.000
_cell.length_b   1.000
_cell.length_c   1.000
_cell.angle_alpha   90.00
_cell.angle_beta   90.00
_cell.angle_gamma   90.00
#
_symmetry.space_group_name_H-M   'P 1'
#
loop_
_entity.id
_entity.type
_entity.pdbx_description
1 polymer ?
#
loop_
_entity_poly.entity_id
_entity_poly.type
_entity_poly.pdbx_seq_one_letter_code
_entity_poly.pdbx_strand_id
1 'polypeptide(L)'
;MKNIAFYGGGNISQAVIEGLISSGFNKDNIFFIERNIVNQKKLKKLKIKKINDRTKIDLFVLAVKPKDAIDAYKDILSKYSNPKVISLVAGIKSNKYMQLDKNVEFLRAMPNTSSKYGLGITAVFNSTFKKNNLKKVIGIMKKVGIVITVDSESKIDTFTGIIGSGPAYFYHLLQSYEKKLLNLSNGDKKIVNNIMSNLMKGVGMSIEKDTNLDNLIKAVA
;
A
#
# COMPACT_ATOMS: atom_id res chain seq x y z
N MET A 1 13.20 4.99 12.81
CA MET A 1 12.26 5.81 12.06
C MET A 1 10.99 5.90 12.88
N LYS A 2 10.70 7.09 13.38
CA LYS A 2 9.56 7.36 14.24
C LYS A 2 8.51 8.16 13.46
N ASN A 3 8.92 9.27 12.85
CA ASN A 3 8.02 10.17 12.13
C ASN A 3 7.99 9.86 10.64
N ILE A 4 6.80 9.62 10.11
CA ILE A 4 6.57 9.28 8.69
C ILE A 4 5.65 10.33 8.06
N ALA A 5 6.03 10.87 6.90
CA ALA A 5 5.21 11.81 6.15
C ALA A 5 4.76 11.21 4.81
N PHE A 6 3.47 11.23 4.56
CA PHE A 6 2.88 10.82 3.29
C PHE A 6 2.68 12.02 2.37
N TYR A 7 3.34 12.02 1.23
CA TYR A 7 3.09 12.94 0.12
C TYR A 7 2.03 12.31 -0.80
N GLY A 8 0.82 12.83 -0.73
CA GLY A 8 -0.36 12.27 -1.39
C GLY A 8 -1.23 11.46 -0.42
N GLY A 9 -2.54 11.71 -0.46
CA GLY A 9 -3.55 11.12 0.42
C GLY A 9 -4.58 10.28 -0.34
N GLY A 10 -4.17 9.65 -1.45
CA GLY A 10 -5.03 8.77 -2.24
C GLY A 10 -5.36 7.45 -1.52
N ASN A 11 -6.08 6.56 -2.20
CA ASN A 11 -6.57 5.31 -1.61
C ASN A 11 -5.45 4.44 -1.02
N ILE A 12 -4.30 4.35 -1.70
CA ILE A 12 -3.18 3.54 -1.20
C ILE A 12 -2.54 4.14 0.05
N SER A 13 -2.38 5.48 0.10
CA SER A 13 -1.92 6.16 1.32
C SER A 13 -2.85 5.91 2.50
N GLN A 14 -4.16 6.10 2.28
CA GLN A 14 -5.18 5.86 3.31
C GLN A 14 -5.12 4.41 3.80
N ALA A 15 -5.03 3.42 2.89
CA ALA A 15 -4.97 2.02 3.25
C ALA A 15 -3.73 1.69 4.11
N VAL A 16 -2.55 2.17 3.71
CA VAL A 16 -1.32 1.96 4.47
C VAL A 16 -1.38 2.66 5.84
N ILE A 17 -1.85 3.91 5.89
CA ILE A 17 -1.99 4.69 7.13
C ILE A 17 -2.97 4.01 8.10
N GLU A 18 -4.14 3.60 7.62
CA GLU A 18 -5.14 2.90 8.44
C GLU A 18 -4.59 1.58 8.99
N GLY A 19 -3.90 0.81 8.15
CA GLY A 19 -3.24 -0.42 8.57
C GLY A 19 -2.14 -0.20 9.61
N LEU A 20 -1.30 0.85 9.44
CA LEU A 20 -0.28 1.22 10.43
C LEU A 20 -0.90 1.59 11.77
N ILE A 21 -1.96 2.41 11.79
CA ILE A 21 -2.67 2.78 13.01
C ILE A 21 -3.27 1.54 13.69
N SER A 22 -3.93 0.68 12.93
CA SER A 22 -4.54 -0.56 13.44
C SER A 22 -3.51 -1.54 14.01
N SER A 23 -2.27 -1.53 13.48
CA SER A 23 -1.14 -2.33 13.99
C SER A 23 -0.44 -1.72 15.21
N GLY A 24 -0.97 -0.63 15.78
CA GLY A 24 -0.40 0.03 16.95
C GLY A 24 0.70 1.06 16.63
N PHE A 25 0.89 1.45 15.36
CA PHE A 25 1.79 2.55 15.05
C PHE A 25 1.17 3.87 15.55
N ASN A 26 1.97 4.67 16.27
CA ASN A 26 1.44 5.89 16.87
C ASN A 26 1.04 6.91 15.78
N LYS A 27 -0.24 7.22 15.70
CA LYS A 27 -0.82 8.19 14.74
C LYS A 27 -0.22 9.59 14.84
N ASP A 28 0.25 10.00 16.02
CA ASP A 28 0.90 11.30 16.24
C ASP A 28 2.26 11.41 15.53
N ASN A 29 2.80 10.29 15.07
CA ASN A 29 4.02 10.20 14.28
C ASN A 29 3.76 10.03 12.78
N ILE A 30 2.49 10.11 12.35
CA ILE A 30 2.10 10.07 10.94
C ILE A 30 1.65 11.46 10.50
N PHE A 31 2.28 11.94 9.44
CA PHE A 31 2.02 13.25 8.87
C PHE A 31 1.62 13.13 7.40
N PHE A 32 0.97 14.16 6.86
CA PHE A 32 0.60 14.17 5.47
C PHE A 32 0.81 15.53 4.80
N ILE A 33 1.02 15.49 3.48
CA ILE A 33 0.93 16.61 2.55
C ILE A 33 -0.03 16.18 1.46
N GLU A 34 -1.14 16.91 1.28
CA GLU A 34 -2.16 16.60 0.30
C GLU A 34 -2.81 17.90 -0.18
N ARG A 35 -2.99 18.03 -1.49
CA ARG A 35 -3.63 19.22 -2.11
C ARG A 35 -5.14 19.06 -2.22
N ASN A 36 -5.63 17.84 -2.46
CA ASN A 36 -7.04 17.56 -2.64
C ASN A 36 -7.80 17.64 -1.31
N ILE A 37 -8.79 18.54 -1.22
CA ILE A 37 -9.56 18.81 -0.01
C ILE A 37 -10.33 17.57 0.48
N VAL A 38 -10.86 16.75 -0.44
CA VAL A 38 -11.60 15.54 -0.07
C VAL A 38 -10.68 14.54 0.63
N ASN A 39 -9.48 14.32 0.08
CA ASN A 39 -8.48 13.46 0.69
C ASN A 39 -7.98 14.02 2.03
N GLN A 40 -7.76 15.34 2.12
CA GLN A 40 -7.40 15.98 3.40
C GLN A 40 -8.45 15.71 4.49
N LYS A 41 -9.75 15.83 4.15
CA LYS A 41 -10.84 15.54 5.10
C LYS A 41 -10.80 14.08 5.57
N LYS A 42 -10.53 13.12 4.67
CA LYS A 42 -10.40 11.70 5.01
C LYS A 42 -9.22 11.46 5.95
N LEU A 43 -8.04 12.03 5.64
CA LEU A 43 -6.84 11.90 6.46
C LEU A 43 -7.01 12.53 7.85
N LYS A 44 -7.67 13.70 7.93
CA LYS A 44 -8.00 14.34 9.22
C LYS A 44 -8.92 13.47 10.10
N LYS A 45 -9.86 12.72 9.50
CA LYS A 45 -10.69 11.75 10.24
C LYS A 45 -9.86 10.65 10.92
N LEU A 46 -8.70 10.30 10.38
CA LEU A 46 -7.74 9.36 10.99
C LEU A 46 -6.94 10.00 12.15
N LYS A 47 -7.19 11.29 12.45
CA LYS A 47 -6.53 12.07 13.51
C LYS A 47 -5.01 12.18 13.31
N ILE A 48 -4.53 12.13 12.06
CA ILE A 48 -3.15 12.44 11.70
C ILE A 48 -3.00 13.91 11.31
N LYS A 49 -1.77 14.43 11.39
CA LYS A 49 -1.49 15.86 11.28
C LYS A 49 -0.96 16.23 9.90
N LYS A 50 -1.31 17.40 9.39
CA LYS A 50 -0.59 18.00 8.28
C LYS A 50 0.83 18.35 8.73
N ILE A 51 1.83 18.12 7.87
CA ILE A 51 3.22 18.49 8.16
C ILE A 51 3.32 20.01 8.34
N ASN A 52 4.20 20.43 9.22
CA ASN A 52 4.64 21.84 9.36
C ASN A 52 6.17 21.92 9.28
N ASP A 53 6.70 23.12 9.08
CA ASP A 53 8.13 23.36 8.83
C ASP A 53 9.05 22.96 10.00
N ARG A 54 8.52 22.78 11.21
CA ARG A 54 9.26 22.36 12.40
C ARG A 54 9.26 20.85 12.61
N THR A 55 8.52 20.09 11.79
CA THR A 55 8.39 18.64 11.98
C THR A 55 9.60 17.91 11.44
N LYS A 56 10.37 17.27 12.31
CA LYS A 56 11.45 16.37 11.89
C LYS A 56 10.86 15.08 11.34
N ILE A 57 11.08 14.81 10.07
CA ILE A 57 10.61 13.57 9.38
C ILE A 57 11.78 12.61 9.20
N ASP A 58 11.56 11.36 9.56
CA ASP A 58 12.54 10.29 9.39
C ASP A 58 12.36 9.53 8.07
N LEU A 59 11.13 9.53 7.52
CA LEU A 59 10.77 8.78 6.32
C LEU A 59 9.68 9.50 5.55
N PHE A 60 9.89 9.72 4.26
CA PHE A 60 8.88 10.20 3.34
C PHE A 60 8.31 9.04 2.53
N VAL A 61 6.99 8.99 2.39
CA VAL A 61 6.25 8.06 1.55
C VAL A 61 5.63 8.86 0.41
N LEU A 62 6.20 8.73 -0.78
CA LEU A 62 5.73 9.40 -1.98
C LEU A 62 4.61 8.56 -2.61
N ALA A 63 3.38 9.05 -2.56
CA ALA A 63 2.17 8.34 -2.96
C ALA A 63 1.18 9.25 -3.72
N VAL A 64 1.73 10.15 -4.51
CA VAL A 64 0.98 11.03 -5.43
C VAL A 64 0.69 10.29 -6.75
N LYS A 65 -0.09 10.90 -7.64
CA LYS A 65 -0.27 10.40 -9.00
C LYS A 65 1.06 10.45 -9.78
N PRO A 66 1.30 9.52 -10.74
CA PRO A 66 2.55 9.47 -11.49
C PRO A 66 2.99 10.81 -12.10
N LYS A 67 2.06 11.57 -12.65
CA LYS A 67 2.32 12.89 -13.26
C LYS A 67 2.87 13.93 -12.27
N ASP A 68 2.56 13.80 -10.98
CA ASP A 68 2.97 14.74 -9.92
C ASP A 68 4.21 14.25 -9.14
N ALA A 69 4.73 13.05 -9.47
CA ALA A 69 5.72 12.36 -8.64
C ALA A 69 7.07 13.08 -8.58
N ILE A 70 7.55 13.53 -9.72
CA ILE A 70 8.86 14.21 -9.82
C ILE A 70 8.82 15.56 -9.10
N ASP A 71 7.74 16.32 -9.26
CA ASP A 71 7.60 17.62 -8.60
C ASP A 71 7.46 17.48 -7.08
N ALA A 72 6.70 16.49 -6.61
CA ALA A 72 6.60 16.19 -5.20
C ALA A 72 7.95 15.73 -4.60
N TYR A 73 8.75 14.99 -5.38
CA TYR A 73 10.09 14.58 -4.95
C TYR A 73 11.05 15.78 -4.88
N LYS A 74 11.02 16.69 -5.87
CA LYS A 74 11.79 17.94 -5.85
C LYS A 74 11.42 18.81 -4.63
N ASP A 75 10.13 18.89 -4.29
CA ASP A 75 9.68 19.61 -3.10
C ASP A 75 10.24 19.00 -1.80
N ILE A 76 10.36 17.67 -1.71
CA ILE A 76 11.04 17.01 -0.59
C ILE A 76 12.53 17.41 -0.55
N LEU A 77 13.22 17.34 -1.69
CA LEU A 77 14.66 17.64 -1.75
C LEU A 77 14.99 19.10 -1.40
N SER A 78 14.10 20.03 -1.78
CA SER A 78 14.30 21.47 -1.48
C SER A 78 14.13 21.82 -0.02
N LYS A 79 13.42 21.01 0.77
CA LYS A 79 13.06 21.29 2.17
C LYS A 79 13.83 20.45 3.18
N TYR A 80 14.35 19.30 2.77
CA TYR A 80 14.95 18.33 3.69
C TYR A 80 16.30 17.84 3.20
N SER A 81 17.30 17.92 4.04
CA SER A 81 18.63 17.40 3.76
C SER A 81 18.67 15.89 3.92
N ASN A 82 19.19 15.18 2.92
CA ASN A 82 19.36 13.72 2.92
C ASN A 82 18.08 12.95 3.33
N PRO A 83 16.93 13.22 2.69
CA PRO A 83 15.69 12.56 3.05
C PRO A 83 15.76 11.06 2.73
N LYS A 84 15.00 10.25 3.48
CA LYS A 84 14.76 8.85 3.15
C LYS A 84 13.39 8.76 2.50
N VAL A 85 13.31 8.21 1.30
CA VAL A 85 12.09 8.25 0.50
C VAL A 85 11.71 6.85 0.02
N ILE A 86 10.46 6.48 0.30
CA ILE A 86 9.78 5.33 -0.32
C ILE A 86 8.84 5.85 -1.38
N SER A 87 8.95 5.38 -2.61
CA SER A 87 7.96 5.66 -3.65
C SER A 87 6.97 4.50 -3.78
N LEU A 88 5.68 4.83 -3.61
CA LEU A 88 4.55 3.94 -3.92
C LEU A 88 3.96 4.24 -5.31
N VAL A 89 4.65 5.06 -6.09
CA VAL A 89 4.16 5.53 -7.39
C VAL A 89 4.39 4.47 -8.46
N ALA A 90 3.31 4.08 -9.14
CA ALA A 90 3.37 3.13 -10.24
C ALA A 90 4.03 3.77 -11.48
N GLY A 91 4.76 2.96 -12.27
CA GLY A 91 5.27 3.32 -13.58
C GLY A 91 6.45 4.31 -13.61
N ILE A 92 6.92 4.82 -12.46
CA ILE A 92 8.08 5.72 -12.41
C ILE A 92 9.29 4.97 -11.84
N LYS A 93 10.29 4.76 -12.67
CA LYS A 93 11.52 4.05 -12.28
C LYS A 93 12.40 4.87 -11.34
N SER A 94 13.14 4.19 -10.46
CA SER A 94 14.02 4.83 -9.47
C SER A 94 15.08 5.74 -10.08
N ASN A 95 15.59 5.41 -11.28
CA ASN A 95 16.59 6.22 -11.96
C ASN A 95 16.10 7.67 -12.23
N LYS A 96 14.80 7.89 -12.46
CA LYS A 96 14.23 9.23 -12.66
C LYS A 96 14.37 10.10 -11.40
N TYR A 97 14.28 9.50 -10.24
CA TYR A 97 14.48 10.18 -8.96
C TYR A 97 15.97 10.37 -8.64
N MET A 98 16.77 9.33 -8.89
CA MET A 98 18.21 9.34 -8.60
C MET A 98 19.01 10.30 -9.48
N GLN A 99 18.49 10.69 -10.66
CA GLN A 99 19.06 11.74 -11.50
C GLN A 99 18.99 13.13 -10.83
N LEU A 100 18.06 13.35 -9.89
CA LEU A 100 17.88 14.62 -9.20
C LEU A 100 18.80 14.74 -7.96
N ASP A 101 19.02 13.65 -7.26
CA ASP A 101 19.98 13.56 -6.16
C ASP A 101 20.39 12.10 -5.92
N LYS A 102 21.69 11.83 -6.05
CA LYS A 102 22.29 10.49 -5.87
C LYS A 102 22.51 10.13 -4.40
N ASN A 103 22.48 11.10 -3.49
CA ASN A 103 22.80 10.91 -2.07
C ASN A 103 21.59 10.51 -1.23
N VAL A 104 20.40 10.52 -1.81
CA VAL A 104 19.16 10.18 -1.11
C VAL A 104 19.03 8.66 -0.93
N GLU A 105 18.60 8.24 0.25
CA GLU A 105 18.16 6.86 0.45
C GLU A 105 16.76 6.69 -0.16
N PHE A 106 16.70 5.95 -1.27
CA PHE A 106 15.49 5.76 -2.07
C PHE A 106 15.18 4.29 -2.31
N LEU A 107 13.90 3.91 -2.19
CA LEU A 107 13.41 2.61 -2.60
C LEU A 107 12.02 2.72 -3.24
N ARG A 108 11.68 1.78 -4.10
CA ARG A 108 10.30 1.58 -4.58
C ARG A 108 9.62 0.51 -3.76
N ALA A 109 8.37 0.76 -3.40
CA ALA A 109 7.50 -0.23 -2.78
C ALA A 109 6.14 -0.19 -3.46
N MET A 110 5.51 -1.34 -3.63
CA MET A 110 4.19 -1.45 -4.23
C MET A 110 3.29 -2.26 -3.31
N PRO A 111 2.59 -1.59 -2.38
CA PRO A 111 1.55 -2.22 -1.57
C PRO A 111 0.24 -2.34 -2.36
N ASN A 112 -0.69 -3.13 -1.83
CA ASN A 112 -2.08 -3.14 -2.27
C ASN A 112 -3.04 -2.63 -1.17
N THR A 113 -4.30 -2.43 -1.52
CA THR A 113 -5.31 -1.83 -0.63
C THR A 113 -5.67 -2.71 0.57
N SER A 114 -5.37 -4.01 0.53
CA SER A 114 -5.53 -4.92 1.68
C SER A 114 -4.64 -4.56 2.87
N SER A 115 -3.65 -3.67 2.66
CA SER A 115 -2.84 -3.06 3.73
C SER A 115 -3.68 -2.43 4.84
N LYS A 116 -4.87 -1.91 4.50
CA LYS A 116 -5.83 -1.36 5.47
C LYS A 116 -6.20 -2.36 6.58
N TYR A 117 -6.23 -3.64 6.25
CA TYR A 117 -6.66 -4.72 7.15
C TYR A 117 -5.47 -5.52 7.73
N GLY A 118 -4.22 -5.06 7.52
CA GLY A 118 -3.03 -5.83 7.90
C GLY A 118 -2.74 -7.03 7.00
N LEU A 119 -3.50 -7.19 5.93
CA LEU A 119 -3.40 -8.29 4.95
C LEU A 119 -2.84 -7.81 3.61
N GLY A 120 -2.12 -6.71 3.62
CA GLY A 120 -1.46 -6.18 2.42
C GLY A 120 -0.34 -7.08 1.94
N ILE A 121 -0.02 -6.99 0.66
CA ILE A 121 1.17 -7.58 0.08
C ILE A 121 1.95 -6.44 -0.57
N THR A 122 3.21 -6.28 -0.18
CA THR A 122 4.06 -5.19 -0.65
C THR A 122 5.32 -5.76 -1.30
N ALA A 123 5.52 -5.48 -2.59
CA ALA A 123 6.82 -5.70 -3.21
C ALA A 123 7.75 -4.51 -2.93
N VAL A 124 9.04 -4.78 -2.67
CA VAL A 124 10.06 -3.77 -2.37
C VAL A 124 11.28 -3.99 -3.25
N PHE A 125 11.69 -2.96 -3.97
CA PHE A 125 12.95 -2.88 -4.68
C PHE A 125 13.84 -1.81 -4.04
N ASN A 126 14.98 -2.22 -3.50
CA ASN A 126 15.92 -1.28 -2.88
C ASN A 126 16.86 -0.67 -3.92
N SER A 127 16.86 0.64 -4.07
CA SER A 127 17.80 1.36 -4.92
C SER A 127 19.05 1.78 -4.17
N THR A 128 18.90 2.49 -3.03
CA THR A 128 20.05 3.11 -2.32
C THR A 128 19.93 3.11 -0.79
N PHE A 129 18.89 2.48 -0.21
CA PHE A 129 18.78 2.41 1.24
C PHE A 129 19.93 1.61 1.85
N LYS A 130 20.55 2.19 2.87
CA LYS A 130 21.55 1.51 3.71
C LYS A 130 20.90 0.36 4.49
N LYS A 131 21.62 -0.74 4.67
CA LYS A 131 21.12 -1.99 5.28
C LYS A 131 20.27 -1.79 6.54
N ASN A 132 20.75 -0.96 7.48
CA ASN A 132 20.05 -0.73 8.75
C ASN A 132 18.72 0.04 8.57
N ASN A 133 18.69 1.02 7.66
CA ASN A 133 17.49 1.78 7.36
C ASN A 133 16.49 0.96 6.55
N LEU A 134 16.96 0.16 5.59
CA LEU A 134 16.15 -0.78 4.84
C LEU A 134 15.41 -1.76 5.78
N LYS A 135 16.14 -2.35 6.76
CA LYS A 135 15.52 -3.23 7.77
C LYS A 135 14.39 -2.54 8.54
N LYS A 136 14.58 -1.26 8.93
CA LYS A 136 13.55 -0.48 9.62
C LYS A 136 12.33 -0.23 8.74
N VAL A 137 12.54 0.13 7.47
CA VAL A 137 11.46 0.36 6.50
C VAL A 137 10.67 -0.92 6.24
N ILE A 138 11.36 -2.04 6.00
CA ILE A 138 10.71 -3.35 5.83
C ILE A 138 9.89 -3.70 7.08
N GLY A 139 10.43 -3.44 8.29
CA GLY A 139 9.71 -3.64 9.55
C GLY A 139 8.43 -2.79 9.68
N ILE A 140 8.45 -1.56 9.16
CA ILE A 140 7.25 -0.70 9.10
C ILE A 140 6.23 -1.28 8.12
N MET A 141 6.66 -1.67 6.92
CA MET A 141 5.75 -2.22 5.91
C MET A 141 5.17 -3.59 6.32
N LYS A 142 5.92 -4.40 7.05
CA LYS A 142 5.44 -5.68 7.63
C LYS A 142 4.29 -5.51 8.63
N LYS A 143 4.11 -4.32 9.20
CA LYS A 143 2.96 -4.03 10.08
C LYS A 143 1.62 -4.01 9.35
N VAL A 144 1.64 -3.84 8.03
CA VAL A 144 0.44 -3.78 7.19
C VAL A 144 0.27 -4.98 6.27
N GLY A 145 1.10 -6.02 6.45
CA GLY A 145 1.01 -7.28 5.71
C GLY A 145 2.36 -7.90 5.35
N ILE A 146 2.38 -8.72 4.31
CA ILE A 146 3.57 -9.43 3.83
C ILE A 146 4.45 -8.49 2.99
N VAL A 147 5.77 -8.60 3.13
CA VAL A 147 6.75 -7.86 2.33
C VAL A 147 7.62 -8.83 1.56
N ILE A 148 7.68 -8.65 0.25
CA ILE A 148 8.51 -9.41 -0.69
C ILE A 148 9.59 -8.47 -1.23
N THR A 149 10.86 -8.80 -1.01
CA THR A 149 11.96 -8.07 -1.63
C THR A 149 12.27 -8.67 -2.99
N VAL A 150 12.27 -7.83 -4.02
CA VAL A 150 12.61 -8.23 -5.39
C VAL A 150 14.01 -7.75 -5.76
N ASP A 151 14.67 -8.50 -6.62
CA ASP A 151 16.06 -8.29 -7.07
C ASP A 151 16.17 -7.32 -8.25
N SER A 152 15.06 -7.09 -8.96
CA SER A 152 15.02 -6.15 -10.10
C SER A 152 13.79 -5.26 -10.04
N GLU A 153 13.95 -4.05 -10.58
CA GLU A 153 12.87 -3.05 -10.58
C GLU A 153 11.72 -3.44 -11.51
N SER A 154 11.99 -4.19 -12.58
CA SER A 154 10.96 -4.70 -13.50
C SER A 154 9.96 -5.62 -12.79
N LYS A 155 10.41 -6.37 -11.77
CA LYS A 155 9.51 -7.21 -10.95
C LYS A 155 8.49 -6.40 -10.15
N ILE A 156 8.77 -5.13 -9.83
CA ILE A 156 7.76 -4.22 -9.24
C ILE A 156 6.61 -3.97 -10.21
N ASP A 157 6.92 -3.79 -11.49
CA ASP A 157 5.89 -3.50 -12.49
C ASP A 157 5.03 -4.74 -12.76
N THR A 158 5.65 -5.93 -12.87
CA THR A 158 4.93 -7.21 -12.94
C THR A 158 4.04 -7.43 -11.70
N PHE A 159 4.59 -7.20 -10.51
CA PHE A 159 3.86 -7.31 -9.25
C PHE A 159 2.66 -6.35 -9.20
N THR A 160 2.82 -5.13 -9.72
CA THR A 160 1.74 -4.14 -9.78
C THR A 160 0.54 -4.65 -10.56
N GLY A 161 0.77 -5.27 -11.72
CA GLY A 161 -0.30 -5.84 -12.54
C GLY A 161 -1.01 -7.01 -11.86
N ILE A 162 -0.29 -7.88 -11.16
CA ILE A 162 -0.85 -9.11 -10.57
C ILE A 162 -1.46 -8.84 -9.19
N ILE A 163 -0.68 -8.27 -8.29
CA ILE A 163 -1.05 -8.14 -6.86
C ILE A 163 -1.54 -6.74 -6.50
N GLY A 164 -0.95 -5.70 -7.08
CA GLY A 164 -1.41 -4.33 -6.87
C GLY A 164 -2.86 -4.13 -7.31
N SER A 165 -3.20 -4.67 -8.48
CA SER A 165 -4.56 -4.69 -9.05
C SER A 165 -5.38 -5.92 -8.61
N GLY A 166 -4.76 -6.91 -7.97
CA GLY A 166 -5.36 -8.20 -7.61
C GLY A 166 -6.73 -8.10 -6.93
N PRO A 167 -6.92 -7.24 -5.91
CA PRO A 167 -8.24 -7.10 -5.29
C PRO A 167 -9.35 -6.73 -6.28
N ALA A 168 -9.06 -5.93 -7.31
CA ALA A 168 -10.05 -5.54 -8.30
C ALA A 168 -10.51 -6.73 -9.17
N TYR A 169 -9.60 -7.65 -9.49
CA TYR A 169 -9.95 -8.85 -10.26
C TYR A 169 -10.94 -9.75 -9.50
N PHE A 170 -10.69 -9.95 -8.20
CA PHE A 170 -11.61 -10.70 -7.35
C PHE A 170 -12.95 -9.98 -7.18
N TYR A 171 -12.97 -8.65 -7.05
CA TYR A 171 -14.23 -7.90 -6.99
C TYR A 171 -15.04 -8.05 -8.27
N HIS A 172 -14.42 -8.04 -9.45
CA HIS A 172 -15.11 -8.29 -10.72
C HIS A 172 -15.69 -9.72 -10.80
N LEU A 173 -14.94 -10.72 -10.36
CA LEU A 173 -15.45 -12.08 -10.25
C LEU A 173 -16.67 -12.14 -9.31
N LEU A 174 -16.57 -11.54 -8.14
CA LEU A 174 -17.64 -11.53 -7.14
C LEU A 174 -18.89 -10.77 -7.59
N GLN A 175 -18.81 -9.83 -8.53
CA GLN A 175 -20.00 -9.18 -9.12
C GLN A 175 -20.94 -10.17 -9.81
N SER A 176 -20.41 -11.24 -10.43
CA SER A 176 -21.24 -12.28 -11.03
C SER A 176 -21.97 -13.13 -9.98
N TYR A 177 -21.32 -13.37 -8.84
CA TYR A 177 -21.93 -14.04 -7.69
C TYR A 177 -23.00 -13.18 -7.03
N GLU A 178 -22.75 -11.88 -6.85
CA GLU A 178 -23.66 -10.93 -6.21
C GLU A 178 -25.04 -10.95 -6.87
N LYS A 179 -25.11 -10.89 -8.20
CA LYS A 179 -26.38 -10.91 -8.94
C LYS A 179 -27.21 -12.16 -8.65
N LYS A 180 -26.57 -13.33 -8.63
CA LYS A 180 -27.25 -14.61 -8.35
C LYS A 180 -27.66 -14.71 -6.88
N LEU A 181 -26.78 -14.32 -5.97
CA LEU A 181 -27.03 -14.35 -4.53
C LEU A 181 -28.14 -13.39 -4.09
N LEU A 182 -28.30 -12.24 -4.75
CA LEU A 182 -29.40 -11.31 -4.48
C LEU A 182 -30.76 -11.98 -4.75
N ASN A 183 -30.88 -12.77 -5.80
CA ASN A 183 -32.11 -13.53 -6.08
C ASN A 183 -32.38 -14.55 -4.98
N LEU A 184 -31.36 -15.30 -4.52
CA LEU A 184 -31.48 -16.30 -3.46
C LEU A 184 -31.78 -15.73 -2.09
N SER A 185 -31.37 -14.47 -1.83
CA SER A 185 -31.53 -13.79 -0.54
C SER A 185 -32.68 -12.80 -0.50
N ASN A 186 -33.63 -12.88 -1.45
CA ASN A 186 -34.73 -11.93 -1.59
C ASN A 186 -34.29 -10.45 -1.62
N GLY A 187 -33.11 -10.18 -2.21
CA GLY A 187 -32.54 -8.84 -2.34
C GLY A 187 -31.78 -8.33 -1.11
N ASP A 188 -31.57 -9.16 -0.08
CA ASP A 188 -30.85 -8.74 1.14
C ASP A 188 -29.33 -8.66 0.88
N LYS A 189 -28.85 -7.46 0.64
CA LYS A 189 -27.42 -7.18 0.41
C LYS A 189 -26.54 -7.54 1.61
N LYS A 190 -27.04 -7.50 2.83
CA LYS A 190 -26.25 -7.84 4.04
C LYS A 190 -25.96 -9.34 4.08
N ILE A 191 -26.95 -10.16 3.75
CA ILE A 191 -26.78 -11.61 3.62
C ILE A 191 -25.78 -11.91 2.51
N VAL A 192 -25.94 -11.30 1.32
CA VAL A 192 -25.04 -11.48 0.18
C VAL A 192 -23.59 -11.13 0.53
N ASN A 193 -23.37 -9.98 1.18
CA ASN A 193 -22.01 -9.56 1.61
C ASN A 193 -21.41 -10.57 2.61
N ASN A 194 -22.19 -11.09 3.55
CA ASN A 194 -21.72 -12.10 4.49
C ASN A 194 -21.33 -13.41 3.78
N ILE A 195 -22.14 -13.88 2.83
CA ILE A 195 -21.85 -15.08 2.05
C ILE A 195 -20.55 -14.90 1.26
N MET A 196 -20.41 -13.82 0.50
CA MET A 196 -19.21 -13.55 -0.30
C MET A 196 -17.96 -13.41 0.59
N SER A 197 -18.07 -12.71 1.72
CA SER A 197 -16.97 -12.56 2.66
C SER A 197 -16.52 -13.90 3.24
N ASN A 198 -17.44 -14.75 3.67
CA ASN A 198 -17.12 -16.07 4.20
C ASN A 198 -16.54 -17.00 3.14
N LEU A 199 -17.08 -16.97 1.92
CA LEU A 199 -16.54 -17.73 0.79
C LEU A 199 -15.07 -17.38 0.56
N MET A 200 -14.73 -16.08 0.48
CA MET A 200 -13.36 -15.65 0.24
C MET A 200 -12.41 -15.97 1.41
N LYS A 201 -12.89 -15.89 2.64
CA LYS A 201 -12.12 -16.32 3.82
C LYS A 201 -11.83 -17.82 3.77
N GLY A 202 -12.84 -18.62 3.45
CA GLY A 202 -12.69 -20.08 3.33
C GLY A 202 -11.68 -20.47 2.24
N VAL A 203 -11.75 -19.86 1.08
CA VAL A 203 -10.76 -20.03 -0.01
C VAL A 203 -9.35 -19.68 0.47
N GLY A 204 -9.17 -18.52 1.14
CA GLY A 204 -7.88 -18.13 1.69
C GLY A 204 -7.32 -19.14 2.69
N MET A 205 -8.14 -19.61 3.63
CA MET A 205 -7.74 -20.63 4.60
C MET A 205 -7.38 -21.97 3.95
N SER A 206 -8.04 -22.34 2.86
CA SER A 206 -7.72 -23.57 2.11
C SER A 206 -6.35 -23.47 1.46
N ILE A 207 -6.01 -22.31 0.86
CA ILE A 207 -4.68 -22.06 0.26
C ILE A 207 -3.57 -22.09 1.32
N GLU A 208 -3.84 -21.66 2.55
CA GLU A 208 -2.86 -21.74 3.65
C GLU A 208 -2.55 -23.18 4.06
N LYS A 209 -3.52 -24.10 3.92
CA LYS A 209 -3.37 -25.52 4.30
C LYS A 209 -2.82 -26.39 3.18
N ASP A 210 -3.23 -26.15 1.95
CA ASP A 210 -2.78 -26.87 0.77
C ASP A 210 -2.31 -25.86 -0.29
N THR A 211 -1.01 -25.94 -0.62
CA THR A 211 -0.39 -25.04 -1.60
C THR A 211 -0.63 -25.46 -3.05
N ASN A 212 -1.20 -26.64 -3.29
CA ASN A 212 -1.48 -27.15 -4.62
C ASN A 212 -2.91 -26.78 -5.06
N LEU A 213 -3.05 -25.78 -5.92
CA LEU A 213 -4.34 -25.32 -6.42
C LEU A 213 -5.11 -26.42 -7.21
N ASP A 214 -4.41 -27.32 -7.90
CA ASP A 214 -5.07 -28.40 -8.63
C ASP A 214 -5.78 -29.38 -7.68
N ASN A 215 -5.17 -29.65 -6.51
CA ASN A 215 -5.80 -30.46 -5.47
C ASN A 215 -7.05 -29.77 -4.91
N LEU A 216 -6.94 -28.47 -4.62
CA LEU A 216 -8.08 -27.70 -4.13
C LEU A 216 -9.22 -27.63 -5.12
N ILE A 217 -8.93 -27.49 -6.42
CA ILE A 217 -9.93 -27.51 -7.48
C ILE A 217 -10.62 -28.88 -7.54
N LYS A 218 -9.84 -29.98 -7.57
CA LYS A 218 -10.36 -31.34 -7.62
C LYS A 218 -11.21 -31.73 -6.40
N ALA A 219 -10.96 -31.10 -5.24
CA ALA A 219 -11.72 -31.35 -4.03
C ALA A 219 -13.13 -30.73 -4.06
N VAL A 220 -13.43 -29.84 -5.01
CA VAL A 220 -14.70 -29.12 -5.11
C VAL A 220 -15.45 -29.44 -6.42
N ALA A 221 -14.73 -29.92 -7.45
CA ALA A 221 -15.29 -30.29 -8.79
C ALA A 221 -15.73 -31.80 -8.82
#